data_1fb73a0ffdd02a8661642e942598008c
#
_entry.id   1fb73a0ffdd02a8661642e942598008c
#
_cell.length_a   1.000
_cell.length_b   1.000
_cell.length_c   1.000
_cell.angle_alpha   90.00
_cell.angle_beta   90.00
_cell.angle_gamma   90.00
#
_symmetry.space_group_name_H-M   'P 1'
#
loop_
_entity.id
_entity.type
_entity.pdbx_description
1 polymer ?
#
loop_
_entity_poly.entity_id
_entity_poly.type
_entity_poly.pdbx_seq_one_letter_code
_entity_poly.pdbx_strand_id
1 'polypeptide(L)'
;MLLLMRPFELQVQVRYAETDAMGVVHHSRYFVWLELSRIEWLKHLGLNYKEMEKQGFFIPVVQADLSYKMPVFFDDMLRIVLLPPEDFRRVKFTINYEIFRGQDQIARGFTSHAFINAQRRLIPPPDFFIKKLQEQS
;
A
#
# COMPACT_ATOMS: atom_id res chain seq x y z
N MET A 1 19.93 -1.11 1.78
CA MET A 1 19.75 -0.94 3.22
C MET A 1 18.30 -0.90 3.65
N LEU A 2 17.58 -1.96 3.32
CA LEU A 2 16.15 -2.06 3.68
C LEU A 2 15.92 -2.01 5.19
N LEU A 3 16.89 -2.51 5.97
CA LEU A 3 16.80 -2.54 7.43
C LEU A 3 16.66 -1.16 8.06
N LEU A 4 17.10 -0.10 7.35
CA LEU A 4 17.04 1.28 7.85
C LEU A 4 15.77 2.02 7.45
N MET A 5 14.98 1.45 6.54
CA MET A 5 13.72 2.06 6.12
C MET A 5 12.68 1.87 7.21
N ARG A 6 11.91 2.92 7.44
CA ARG A 6 10.86 2.92 8.46
C ARG A 6 9.51 2.52 7.86
N PRO A 7 8.68 1.81 8.63
CA PRO A 7 7.29 1.60 8.23
C PRO A 7 6.58 2.95 8.08
N PHE A 8 5.64 3.01 7.16
CA PHE A 8 4.78 4.16 6.99
C PHE A 8 3.41 3.84 7.58
N GLU A 9 2.84 4.75 8.35
CA GLU A 9 1.56 4.54 8.98
C GLU A 9 0.54 5.56 8.51
N LEU A 10 -0.69 5.10 8.31
CA LEU A 10 -1.83 5.93 7.96
C LEU A 10 -3.00 5.55 8.85
N GLN A 11 -3.68 6.55 9.43
CA GLN A 11 -4.92 6.31 10.16
C GLN A 11 -6.10 6.46 9.22
N VAL A 12 -7.06 5.54 9.32
CA VAL A 12 -8.32 5.63 8.61
C VAL A 12 -9.46 5.37 9.59
N GLN A 13 -10.55 6.11 9.42
CA GLN A 13 -11.77 5.88 10.19
C GLN A 13 -12.76 5.17 9.28
N VAL A 14 -13.34 4.08 9.76
CA VAL A 14 -14.28 3.28 8.97
C VAL A 14 -15.56 4.08 8.72
N ARG A 15 -15.96 4.17 7.44
CA ARG A 15 -17.19 4.86 7.04
C ARG A 15 -18.35 3.88 6.98
N TYR A 16 -19.53 4.39 7.22
CA TYR A 16 -20.76 3.58 7.15
C TYR A 16 -20.91 2.88 5.77
N ALA A 17 -20.56 3.58 4.71
CA ALA A 17 -20.63 3.04 3.35
C ALA A 17 -19.72 1.83 3.10
N GLU A 18 -18.78 1.59 4.00
CA GLU A 18 -17.84 0.46 3.87
C GLU A 18 -18.35 -0.82 4.51
N THR A 19 -19.47 -0.74 5.24
CA THR A 19 -20.06 -1.90 5.92
C THR A 19 -21.04 -2.63 5.01
N ASP A 20 -21.27 -3.90 5.33
CA ASP A 20 -22.21 -4.75 4.63
C ASP A 20 -23.49 -4.99 5.45
N ALA A 21 -24.36 -5.88 4.96
CA ALA A 21 -25.62 -6.18 5.63
C ALA A 21 -25.46 -6.79 7.02
N MET A 22 -24.30 -7.36 7.33
CA MET A 22 -23.99 -7.91 8.65
C MET A 22 -23.44 -6.87 9.63
N GLY A 23 -23.25 -5.63 9.15
CA GLY A 23 -22.72 -4.54 9.97
C GLY A 23 -21.20 -4.54 10.08
N VAL A 24 -20.50 -5.41 9.36
CA VAL A 24 -19.04 -5.43 9.36
C VAL A 24 -18.52 -4.88 8.04
N VAL A 25 -17.27 -4.43 8.03
CA VAL A 25 -16.65 -3.91 6.80
C VAL A 25 -16.54 -5.05 5.78
N HIS A 26 -16.99 -4.75 4.56
CA HIS A 26 -16.89 -5.71 3.46
C HIS A 26 -15.42 -5.97 3.12
N HIS A 27 -15.08 -7.22 2.86
CA HIS A 27 -13.69 -7.63 2.65
C HIS A 27 -12.97 -6.86 1.53
N SER A 28 -13.69 -6.39 0.53
CA SER A 28 -13.10 -5.62 -0.59
C SER A 28 -12.60 -4.23 -0.17
N ARG A 29 -13.17 -3.67 0.89
CA ARG A 29 -12.83 -2.30 1.31
C ARG A 29 -11.43 -2.17 1.88
N TYR A 30 -10.90 -3.24 2.43
CA TYR A 30 -9.54 -3.25 2.95
C TYR A 30 -8.51 -2.91 1.86
N PHE A 31 -8.72 -3.39 0.65
CA PHE A 31 -7.83 -3.09 -0.47
C PHE A 31 -7.84 -1.61 -0.85
N VAL A 32 -8.97 -0.94 -0.67
CA VAL A 32 -9.06 0.52 -0.87
C VAL A 32 -8.16 1.25 0.13
N TRP A 33 -8.12 0.79 1.38
CA TRP A 33 -7.24 1.37 2.40
C TRP A 33 -5.76 1.12 2.09
N LEU A 34 -5.44 -0.06 1.56
CA LEU A 34 -4.06 -0.35 1.14
C LEU A 34 -3.64 0.58 -0.01
N GLU A 35 -4.53 0.80 -0.97
CA GLU A 35 -4.27 1.74 -2.06
C GLU A 35 -4.04 3.16 -1.53
N LEU A 36 -4.90 3.62 -0.63
CA LEU A 36 -4.75 4.93 -0.01
C LEU A 36 -3.40 5.05 0.71
N SER A 37 -3.01 4.01 1.44
CA SER A 37 -1.73 4.02 2.15
C SER A 37 -0.55 4.08 1.20
N ARG A 38 -0.62 3.41 0.04
CA ARG A 38 0.43 3.50 -0.98
C ARG A 38 0.55 4.90 -1.56
N ILE A 39 -0.59 5.52 -1.87
CA ILE A 39 -0.61 6.88 -2.42
C ILE A 39 0.00 7.87 -1.43
N GLU A 40 -0.41 7.80 -0.17
CA GLU A 40 0.12 8.68 0.87
C GLU A 40 1.60 8.40 1.16
N TRP A 41 2.01 7.14 1.10
CA TRP A 41 3.41 6.76 1.25
C TRP A 41 4.27 7.38 0.13
N LEU A 42 3.81 7.30 -1.12
CA LEU A 42 4.54 7.91 -2.24
C LEU A 42 4.67 9.42 -2.06
N LYS A 43 3.61 10.08 -1.62
CA LYS A 43 3.67 11.52 -1.30
C LYS A 43 4.71 11.80 -0.22
N HIS A 44 4.74 10.97 0.80
CA HIS A 44 5.72 11.09 1.89
C HIS A 44 7.15 10.96 1.36
N LEU A 45 7.36 10.12 0.36
CA LEU A 45 8.66 9.98 -0.31
C LEU A 45 8.99 11.15 -1.25
N GLY A 46 8.07 12.07 -1.44
CA GLY A 46 8.24 13.17 -2.39
C GLY A 46 7.91 12.78 -3.82
N LEU A 47 7.16 11.67 -4.00
CA LEU A 47 6.73 11.21 -5.31
C LEU A 47 5.23 11.48 -5.47
N ASN A 48 4.86 12.02 -6.63
CA ASN A 48 3.47 12.27 -6.97
C ASN A 48 3.01 11.24 -7.99
N TYR A 49 2.04 10.40 -7.63
CA TYR A 49 1.55 9.34 -8.50
C TYR A 49 1.03 9.88 -9.84
N LYS A 50 0.26 10.97 -9.78
CA LYS A 50 -0.30 11.60 -10.99
C LYS A 50 0.81 12.08 -11.92
N GLU A 51 1.85 12.68 -11.35
CA GLU A 51 2.99 13.17 -12.13
C GLU A 51 3.79 12.01 -12.75
N MET A 52 3.97 10.93 -12.00
CA MET A 52 4.63 9.73 -12.53
C MET A 52 3.87 9.16 -13.73
N GLU A 53 2.53 9.11 -13.63
CA GLU A 53 1.69 8.64 -14.72
C GLU A 53 1.80 9.54 -15.96
N LYS A 54 1.88 10.84 -15.76
CA LYS A 54 2.09 11.79 -16.86
C LYS A 54 3.41 11.54 -17.57
N GLN A 55 4.43 11.11 -16.84
CA GLN A 55 5.74 10.80 -17.40
C GLN A 55 5.81 9.39 -17.99
N GLY A 56 4.72 8.64 -17.96
CA GLY A 56 4.64 7.31 -18.54
C GLY A 56 5.06 6.18 -17.63
N PHE A 57 5.08 6.42 -16.29
CA PHE A 57 5.39 5.39 -15.30
C PHE A 57 4.13 5.00 -14.54
N PHE A 58 3.79 3.73 -14.59
CA PHE A 58 2.63 3.18 -13.91
C PHE A 58 3.06 2.03 -13.01
N ILE A 59 2.37 1.87 -11.88
CA ILE A 59 2.72 0.85 -10.87
C ILE A 59 1.48 0.00 -10.59
N PRO A 60 1.11 -0.91 -11.51
CA PRO A 60 -0.04 -1.77 -11.29
C PRO A 60 0.18 -2.77 -10.14
N VAL A 61 -0.92 -3.20 -9.54
CA VAL A 61 -0.94 -4.34 -8.64
C VAL A 61 -0.99 -5.59 -9.51
N VAL A 62 -0.06 -6.51 -9.32
CA VAL A 62 -0.04 -7.78 -10.06
C VAL A 62 -0.47 -8.96 -9.19
N GLN A 63 -0.48 -8.77 -7.88
CA GLN A 63 -0.97 -9.78 -6.92
C GLN A 63 -1.38 -9.07 -5.65
N ALA A 64 -2.45 -9.54 -5.01
CA ALA A 64 -2.92 -9.00 -3.75
C ALA A 64 -3.47 -10.14 -2.89
N ASP A 65 -3.16 -10.09 -1.60
CA ASP A 65 -3.59 -11.11 -0.65
C ASP A 65 -3.80 -10.47 0.71
N LEU A 66 -4.91 -10.81 1.37
CA LEU A 66 -5.19 -10.36 2.73
C LEU A 66 -5.74 -11.52 3.54
N SER A 67 -5.28 -11.63 4.78
CA SER A 67 -5.84 -12.51 5.79
C SER A 67 -6.60 -11.64 6.79
N TYR A 68 -7.87 -11.95 6.99
CA TYR A 68 -8.78 -11.21 7.86
C TYR A 68 -8.87 -11.96 9.19
N LYS A 69 -8.46 -11.31 10.27
CA LYS A 69 -8.37 -11.95 11.58
C LYS A 69 -9.51 -11.58 12.52
N MET A 70 -9.98 -10.33 12.44
CA MET A 70 -11.03 -9.82 13.31
C MET A 70 -11.96 -8.90 12.51
N PRO A 71 -13.26 -8.89 12.82
CA PRO A 71 -14.18 -8.00 12.12
C PRO A 71 -13.93 -6.54 12.49
N VAL A 72 -14.30 -5.67 11.58
CA VAL A 72 -14.17 -4.22 11.73
C VAL A 72 -15.53 -3.59 11.51
N PHE A 73 -15.84 -2.56 12.27
CA PHE A 73 -17.14 -1.95 12.33
C PHE A 73 -17.11 -0.47 12.01
N PHE A 74 -18.28 0.09 11.72
CA PHE A 74 -18.44 1.52 11.49
C PHE A 74 -17.81 2.32 12.63
N ASP A 75 -17.11 3.39 12.25
CA ASP A 75 -16.46 4.34 13.15
C ASP A 75 -15.19 3.83 13.84
N ASP A 76 -14.82 2.57 13.65
CA ASP A 76 -13.54 2.09 14.15
C ASP A 76 -12.40 2.91 13.57
N MET A 77 -11.41 3.22 14.40
CA MET A 77 -10.19 3.88 13.97
C MET A 77 -9.12 2.83 13.74
N LEU A 78 -8.59 2.80 12.53
CA LEU A 78 -7.60 1.81 12.14
C LEU A 78 -6.27 2.46 11.83
N ARG A 79 -5.22 1.70 12.06
CA ARG A 79 -3.86 2.07 11.72
C ARG A 79 -3.36 1.11 10.65
N ILE A 80 -3.14 1.65 9.46
CA ILE A 80 -2.61 0.88 8.32
C ILE A 80 -1.11 1.04 8.33
N VAL A 81 -0.37 -0.04 8.51
CA VAL A 81 1.08 -0.04 8.52
C VAL A 81 1.59 -0.62 7.21
N LEU A 82 2.29 0.19 6.45
CA LEU A 82 2.95 -0.20 5.21
C LEU A 82 4.42 -0.44 5.53
N LEU A 83 4.86 -1.69 5.40
CA LEU A 83 6.23 -2.06 5.70
C LEU A 83 7.14 -1.72 4.52
N PRO A 84 8.46 -1.54 4.75
CA PRO A 84 9.37 -1.24 3.64
C PRO A 84 9.27 -2.26 2.52
N PRO A 85 9.24 -1.81 1.26
CA PRO A 85 9.08 -2.74 0.14
C PRO A 85 10.26 -3.69 0.02
N GLU A 86 9.95 -4.95 -0.32
CA GLU A 86 10.93 -5.99 -0.58
C GLU A 86 11.21 -6.06 -2.07
N ASP A 87 12.46 -6.32 -2.42
CA ASP A 87 12.90 -6.51 -3.80
C ASP A 87 12.61 -5.31 -4.72
N PHE A 88 12.62 -4.10 -4.15
CA PHE A 88 12.20 -2.89 -4.88
C PHE A 88 13.09 -2.54 -6.09
N ARG A 89 14.22 -3.23 -6.27
CA ARG A 89 15.10 -3.07 -7.43
C ARG A 89 14.77 -4.05 -8.54
N ARG A 90 13.90 -5.01 -8.27
CA ARG A 90 13.49 -6.01 -9.25
C ARG A 90 12.29 -5.52 -10.04
N VAL A 91 12.07 -6.14 -11.18
CA VAL A 91 10.90 -5.86 -12.02
C VAL A 91 9.61 -5.98 -11.19
N LYS A 92 9.58 -6.94 -10.26
CA LYS A 92 8.45 -7.17 -9.38
C LYS A 92 8.89 -6.95 -7.94
N PHE A 93 8.14 -6.16 -7.19
CA PHE A 93 8.44 -5.90 -5.79
C PHE A 93 7.18 -6.05 -4.94
N THR A 94 7.37 -6.29 -3.65
CA THR A 94 6.27 -6.61 -2.73
C THR A 94 6.23 -5.60 -1.58
N ILE A 95 5.02 -5.16 -1.24
CA ILE A 95 4.76 -4.35 -0.06
C ILE A 95 3.89 -5.17 0.88
N ASN A 96 4.33 -5.31 2.13
CA ASN A 96 3.59 -5.99 3.17
C ASN A 96 2.87 -4.97 4.04
N TYR A 97 1.70 -5.35 4.54
CA TYR A 97 0.84 -4.47 5.36
C TYR A 97 0.37 -5.20 6.61
N GLU A 98 0.19 -4.40 7.65
CA GLU A 98 -0.50 -4.83 8.85
C GLU A 98 -1.56 -3.79 9.18
N ILE A 99 -2.73 -4.23 9.60
CA ILE A 99 -3.82 -3.32 9.96
C ILE A 99 -4.20 -3.58 11.40
N PHE A 100 -4.19 -2.52 12.21
CA PHE A 100 -4.44 -2.60 13.65
C PHE A 100 -5.63 -1.73 14.05
N ARG A 101 -6.36 -2.22 15.04
CA ARG A 101 -7.29 -1.41 15.82
C ARG A 101 -6.75 -1.43 17.24
N GLY A 102 -6.15 -0.30 17.69
CA GLY A 102 -5.41 -0.28 18.94
C GLY A 102 -4.23 -1.26 18.89
N GLN A 103 -4.21 -2.22 19.80
CA GLN A 103 -3.16 -3.25 19.86
C GLN A 103 -3.52 -4.50 19.05
N ASP A 104 -4.75 -4.61 18.56
CA ASP A 104 -5.22 -5.81 17.88
C ASP A 104 -4.88 -5.77 16.39
N GLN A 105 -4.17 -6.76 15.92
CA GLN A 105 -3.98 -6.93 14.48
C GLN A 105 -5.27 -7.51 13.89
N ILE A 106 -5.95 -6.73 13.05
CA ILE A 106 -7.23 -7.15 12.47
C ILE A 106 -7.08 -7.77 11.10
N ALA A 107 -5.99 -7.45 10.40
CA ALA A 107 -5.70 -8.03 9.08
C ALA A 107 -4.22 -7.88 8.76
N ARG A 108 -3.73 -8.69 7.85
CA ARG A 108 -2.38 -8.56 7.30
C ARG A 108 -2.34 -9.13 5.89
N GLY A 109 -1.39 -8.69 5.11
CA GLY A 109 -1.25 -9.20 3.76
C GLY A 109 -0.20 -8.46 2.97
N PHE A 110 -0.27 -8.61 1.66
CA PHE A 110 0.69 -7.98 0.77
C PHE A 110 0.07 -7.61 -0.56
N THR A 111 0.72 -6.70 -1.26
CA THR A 111 0.48 -6.44 -2.68
C THR A 111 1.82 -6.51 -3.40
N SER A 112 1.82 -7.14 -4.57
CA SER A 112 2.99 -7.16 -5.44
C SER A 112 2.75 -6.24 -6.62
N HIS A 113 3.80 -5.55 -7.04
CA HIS A 113 3.75 -4.50 -8.04
C HIS A 113 4.84 -4.71 -9.08
N ALA A 114 4.61 -4.10 -10.23
CA ALA A 114 5.62 -3.96 -11.25
C ALA A 114 5.54 -2.53 -11.78
N PHE A 115 6.59 -2.07 -12.45
CA PHE A 115 6.52 -0.85 -13.23
C PHE A 115 6.22 -1.20 -14.67
N ILE A 116 5.34 -0.44 -15.29
CA ILE A 116 5.08 -0.52 -16.73
C ILE A 116 5.20 0.88 -17.33
N ASN A 117 5.52 0.92 -18.64
CA ASN A 117 5.55 2.17 -19.38
C ASN A 117 4.20 2.48 -20.04
N ALA A 118 4.15 3.56 -20.82
CA ALA A 118 2.92 3.99 -21.49
C ALA A 118 2.43 2.97 -22.54
N GLN A 119 3.29 2.10 -23.04
CA GLN A 119 2.95 1.01 -23.95
C GLN A 119 2.57 -0.27 -23.22
N ARG A 120 2.41 -0.19 -21.89
CA ARG A 120 2.04 -1.31 -20.99
C ARG A 120 3.06 -2.45 -20.99
N ARG A 121 4.32 -2.12 -21.20
CA ARG A 121 5.40 -3.10 -21.11
C ARG A 121 6.09 -3.00 -19.79
N LEU A 122 6.51 -4.15 -19.25
CA LEU A 122 7.29 -4.20 -18.02
C LEU A 122 8.61 -3.47 -18.20
N ILE A 123 8.94 -2.65 -17.21
CA ILE A 123 10.22 -1.95 -17.12
C ILE A 123 10.80 -2.15 -15.74
N PRO A 124 12.12 -2.06 -15.57
CA PRO A 124 12.69 -2.07 -14.24
C PRO A 124 12.26 -0.81 -13.47
N PRO A 125 12.24 -0.86 -12.13
CA PRO A 125 11.94 0.34 -11.35
C PRO A 125 12.87 1.49 -11.77
N PRO A 126 12.31 2.69 -12.02
CA PRO A 126 13.12 3.83 -12.42
C PRO A 126 14.11 4.24 -11.34
N ASP A 127 15.25 4.79 -11.75
CA ASP A 127 16.29 5.22 -10.82
C ASP A 127 15.77 6.23 -9.80
N PHE A 128 14.87 7.13 -10.20
CA PHE A 128 14.32 8.13 -9.28
C PHE A 128 13.52 7.48 -8.14
N PHE A 129 12.83 6.39 -8.43
CA PHE A 129 12.07 5.65 -7.42
C PHE A 129 13.01 4.96 -6.43
N ILE A 130 14.01 4.24 -6.94
CA ILE A 130 15.01 3.56 -6.12
C ILE A 130 15.73 4.58 -5.23
N LYS A 131 16.11 5.71 -5.80
CA LYS A 131 16.80 6.78 -5.07
C LYS A 131 15.96 7.31 -3.92
N LYS A 132 14.67 7.56 -4.17
CA LYS A 132 13.76 8.06 -3.13
C LYS A 132 13.60 7.05 -2.00
N LEU A 133 13.53 5.76 -2.30
CA LEU A 133 13.46 4.73 -1.28
C LEU A 133 14.75 4.69 -0.45
N GLN A 134 15.91 4.84 -1.09
CA GLN A 134 17.19 4.86 -0.38
C GLN A 134 17.35 6.08 0.52
N GLU A 135 16.81 7.23 0.11
CA GLU A 135 16.88 8.47 0.91
C GLU A 135 16.09 8.36 2.22
N GLN A 136 15.16 7.41 2.34
CA GLN A 136 14.37 7.21 3.55
C GLN A 136 15.07 6.29 4.57
N SER A 137 16.23 5.80 4.27
CA SER A 137 17.01 4.94 5.17
C SER A 137 17.66 5.73 6.29
#